data_31c207fe53fbb2d041a8ba68446263d9
#
_entry.id   31c207fe53fbb2d041a8ba68446263d9
#
_cell.length_a   1.000
_cell.length_b   1.000
_cell.length_c   1.000
_cell.angle_alpha   90.00
_cell.angle_beta   90.00
_cell.angle_gamma   90.00
#
_symmetry.space_group_name_H-M   'P 1'
#
loop_
_entity.id
_entity.type
_entity.pdbx_description
1 polymer ?
#
loop_
_entity_poly.entity_id
_entity_poly.type
_entity_poly.pdbx_seq_one_letter_code
_entity_poly.pdbx_strand_id
1 'polypeptide(L)'
;GYYPSDEVNKSNLALKPALTLKATITNVKTLEKDMYISYGRTFKTSDKTVVATIPVGYADGYIRKLGENGKVIIKDQFAPIIGRICMDQFMIDVTNIPDVKIGDEVILLGEKNNLKYNADDIAEKLGTINYEVTCMLKSRLPRVYIKNKHIINVKNHI
;
A
#
# COMPACT_ATOMS: atom_id res chain seq x y z
N GLY A 1 -18.36 -1.69 2.40
CA GLY A 1 -18.11 -1.70 3.84
C GLY A 1 -17.24 -2.86 4.26
N TYR A 2 -16.92 -2.91 5.55
CA TYR A 2 -16.20 -4.00 6.20
C TYR A 2 -17.08 -4.66 7.26
N TYR A 3 -16.90 -5.95 7.47
CA TYR A 3 -17.53 -6.63 8.60
C TYR A 3 -16.83 -6.24 9.90
N PRO A 4 -17.55 -6.16 11.04
CA PRO A 4 -16.97 -5.77 12.31
C PRO A 4 -16.00 -6.80 12.89
N SER A 5 -16.20 -8.08 12.57
CA SER A 5 -15.31 -9.19 12.96
C SER A 5 -15.50 -10.39 12.02
N ASP A 6 -14.62 -11.38 12.14
CA ASP A 6 -14.75 -12.64 11.41
C ASP A 6 -15.85 -13.56 11.95
N GLU A 7 -16.30 -13.31 13.18
CA GLU A 7 -17.39 -14.08 13.84
C GLU A 7 -18.79 -13.76 13.28
N VAL A 8 -18.92 -12.66 12.52
CA VAL A 8 -20.21 -12.25 11.94
C VAL A 8 -20.59 -13.17 10.80
N ASN A 9 -21.84 -13.63 10.79
CA ASN A 9 -22.38 -14.39 9.68
C ASN A 9 -22.45 -13.52 8.40
N LYS A 10 -21.53 -13.77 7.47
CA LYS A 10 -21.36 -13.01 6.22
C LYS A 10 -22.38 -13.38 5.14
N SER A 11 -23.20 -14.46 5.33
CA SER A 11 -24.16 -14.92 4.33
C SER A 11 -25.36 -14.00 4.16
N ASN A 12 -25.74 -13.26 5.21
CA ASN A 12 -26.94 -12.43 5.22
C ASN A 12 -26.77 -11.08 4.50
N LEU A 13 -25.54 -10.61 4.34
CA LEU A 13 -25.24 -9.32 3.71
C LEU A 13 -23.84 -9.32 3.09
N ALA A 14 -23.73 -9.35 1.79
CA ALA A 14 -22.47 -9.28 1.08
C ALA A 14 -21.93 -7.84 1.07
N LEU A 15 -20.96 -7.53 1.94
CA LEU A 15 -20.30 -6.24 1.97
C LEU A 15 -19.12 -6.21 0.98
N LYS A 16 -19.01 -5.09 0.26
CA LYS A 16 -17.88 -4.80 -0.62
C LYS A 16 -17.13 -3.57 -0.10
N PRO A 17 -15.80 -3.65 0.11
CA PRO A 17 -14.98 -2.48 0.41
C PRO A 17 -15.11 -1.43 -0.69
N ALA A 18 -15.30 -0.17 -0.30
CA ALA A 18 -15.46 0.94 -1.24
C ALA A 18 -14.19 1.80 -1.37
N LEU A 19 -13.17 1.53 -0.53
CA LEU A 19 -11.93 2.29 -0.48
C LEU A 19 -10.80 1.53 -1.16
N THR A 20 -10.09 2.25 -2.05
CA THR A 20 -8.81 1.81 -2.61
C THR A 20 -7.79 2.93 -2.43
N LEU A 21 -6.65 2.63 -1.83
CA LEU A 21 -5.51 3.54 -1.78
C LEU A 21 -4.52 3.17 -2.86
N LYS A 22 -4.23 4.13 -3.75
CA LYS A 22 -3.32 3.97 -4.89
C LYS A 22 -2.22 5.02 -4.86
N ALA A 23 -1.09 4.69 -5.47
CA ALA A 23 -0.02 5.62 -5.77
C ALA A 23 0.62 5.26 -7.10
N THR A 24 1.52 6.11 -7.58
CA THR A 24 2.37 5.81 -8.73
C THR A 24 3.83 5.77 -8.32
N ILE A 25 4.62 4.93 -8.96
CA ILE A 25 6.06 4.85 -8.75
C ILE A 25 6.71 6.18 -9.20
N THR A 26 7.55 6.75 -8.33
CA THR A 26 8.28 8.00 -8.62
C THR A 26 9.75 7.76 -8.97
N ASN A 27 10.31 6.62 -8.57
CA ASN A 27 11.69 6.26 -8.89
C ASN A 27 11.84 4.74 -8.95
N VAL A 28 12.69 4.26 -9.86
CA VAL A 28 13.13 2.86 -9.94
C VAL A 28 14.64 2.86 -10.08
N LYS A 29 15.33 2.07 -9.27
CA LYS A 29 16.78 1.91 -9.36
C LYS A 29 17.21 0.50 -8.99
N THR A 30 18.30 0.07 -9.57
CA THR A 30 18.99 -1.17 -9.19
C THR A 30 20.05 -0.87 -8.15
N LEU A 31 20.06 -1.63 -7.08
CA LEU A 31 21.07 -1.58 -6.02
C LEU A 31 21.90 -2.86 -6.08
N GLU A 32 23.19 -2.73 -5.86
CA GLU A 32 24.10 -3.87 -5.71
C GLU A 32 23.92 -4.51 -4.32
N LYS A 33 24.52 -5.66 -4.13
CA LYS A 33 24.60 -6.33 -2.84
C LYS A 33 25.20 -5.42 -1.76
N ASP A 34 24.81 -5.64 -0.51
CA ASP A 34 25.30 -4.96 0.68
C ASP A 34 24.92 -3.46 0.80
N MET A 35 23.95 -2.98 0.01
CA MET A 35 23.42 -1.64 0.10
C MET A 35 22.31 -1.54 1.14
N TYR A 36 22.28 -0.44 1.90
CA TYR A 36 21.25 -0.19 2.89
C TYR A 36 20.10 0.66 2.34
N ILE A 37 18.89 0.38 2.80
CA ILE A 37 17.68 1.07 2.39
C ILE A 37 16.98 1.68 3.60
N SER A 38 16.50 2.93 3.43
CA SER A 38 15.74 3.70 4.40
C SER A 38 16.48 4.05 5.70
N TYR A 39 15.78 4.77 6.58
CA TYR A 39 16.32 5.23 7.85
C TYR A 39 16.66 4.08 8.81
N GLY A 40 17.75 4.25 9.54
CA GLY A 40 18.20 3.27 10.54
C GLY A 40 18.82 2.02 9.94
N ARG A 41 19.01 1.97 8.60
CA ARG A 41 19.69 0.85 7.91
C ARG A 41 19.11 -0.52 8.29
N THR A 42 17.78 -0.61 8.44
CA THR A 42 17.10 -1.84 8.89
C THR A 42 16.97 -2.89 7.80
N PHE A 43 17.13 -2.49 6.54
CA PHE A 43 17.15 -3.41 5.40
C PHE A 43 18.47 -3.28 4.66
N LYS A 44 19.07 -4.42 4.36
CA LYS A 44 20.31 -4.54 3.59
C LYS A 44 20.08 -5.50 2.43
N THR A 45 20.45 -5.11 1.22
CA THR A 45 20.35 -5.98 0.05
C THR A 45 21.27 -7.20 0.19
N SER A 46 20.74 -8.41 0.04
CA SER A 46 21.51 -9.66 0.01
C SER A 46 22.11 -9.96 -1.36
N ASP A 47 21.48 -9.38 -2.39
CA ASP A 47 21.85 -9.53 -3.78
C ASP A 47 21.49 -8.27 -4.57
N LYS A 48 21.75 -8.29 -5.88
CA LYS A 48 21.30 -7.24 -6.80
C LYS A 48 19.79 -7.10 -6.75
N THR A 49 19.30 -5.95 -6.32
CA THR A 49 17.90 -5.71 -5.99
C THR A 49 17.35 -4.52 -6.78
N VAL A 50 16.20 -4.69 -7.43
CA VAL A 50 15.48 -3.60 -8.09
C VAL A 50 14.49 -3.00 -7.10
N VAL A 51 14.66 -1.70 -6.81
CA VAL A 51 13.91 -0.98 -5.79
C VAL A 51 13.04 0.09 -6.45
N ALA A 52 11.75 0.10 -6.14
CA ALA A 52 10.85 1.17 -6.52
C ALA A 52 10.46 2.04 -5.32
N THR A 53 10.33 3.36 -5.54
CA THR A 53 9.92 4.33 -4.52
C THR A 53 8.47 4.74 -4.74
N ILE A 54 7.71 4.72 -3.65
CA ILE A 54 6.29 5.07 -3.58
C ILE A 54 6.15 6.37 -2.78
N PRO A 55 5.52 7.44 -3.33
CA PRO A 55 5.40 8.75 -2.68
C PRO A 55 4.23 8.81 -1.70
N VAL A 56 4.20 7.87 -0.75
CA VAL A 56 3.23 7.79 0.34
C VAL A 56 3.98 7.41 1.61
N GLY A 57 3.65 8.01 2.74
CA GLY A 57 4.30 7.69 3.99
C GLY A 57 3.37 7.85 5.21
N TYR A 58 3.97 7.90 6.40
CA TYR A 58 3.17 7.98 7.62
C TYR A 58 2.45 9.33 7.80
N ALA A 59 2.89 10.39 7.12
CA ALA A 59 2.17 11.66 7.08
C ALA A 59 0.85 11.56 6.32
N ASP A 60 0.70 10.57 5.43
CA ASP A 60 -0.53 10.24 4.70
C ASP A 60 -1.45 9.30 5.49
N GLY A 61 -0.93 8.76 6.60
CA GLY A 61 -1.61 7.73 7.39
C GLY A 61 -1.21 6.30 7.05
N TYR A 62 -0.19 6.12 6.19
CA TYR A 62 0.35 4.79 5.88
C TYR A 62 1.38 4.38 6.94
N ILE A 63 0.96 3.59 7.90
CA ILE A 63 1.61 3.36 9.20
C ILE A 63 3.03 2.83 9.07
N ARG A 64 3.95 3.43 9.84
CA ARG A 64 5.38 3.10 9.83
C ARG A 64 5.69 1.63 10.15
N LYS A 65 4.87 0.97 11.00
CA LYS A 65 5.00 -0.45 11.35
C LYS A 65 4.83 -1.39 10.15
N LEU A 66 4.10 -0.98 9.10
CA LEU A 66 4.00 -1.76 7.85
C LEU A 66 5.34 -1.96 7.12
N GLY A 67 6.36 -1.19 7.45
CA GLY A 67 7.73 -1.39 6.93
C GLY A 67 8.36 -2.71 7.36
N GLU A 68 7.82 -3.41 8.38
CA GLU A 68 8.37 -4.67 8.87
C GLU A 68 7.91 -5.88 8.03
N ASN A 69 6.63 -5.88 7.58
CA ASN A 69 6.04 -7.02 6.90
C ASN A 69 4.89 -6.65 5.93
N GLY A 70 4.79 -5.38 5.58
CA GLY A 70 3.80 -4.89 4.62
C GLY A 70 4.13 -5.30 3.19
N LYS A 71 3.11 -5.23 2.35
CA LYS A 71 3.22 -5.48 0.91
C LYS A 71 2.28 -4.57 0.14
N VAL A 72 2.48 -4.48 -1.16
CA VAL A 72 1.60 -3.76 -2.08
C VAL A 72 1.30 -4.62 -3.30
N ILE A 73 0.31 -4.23 -4.11
CA ILE A 73 0.00 -4.92 -5.37
C ILE A 73 0.50 -4.04 -6.52
N ILE A 74 1.32 -4.62 -7.39
CA ILE A 74 1.82 -4.01 -8.62
C ILE A 74 1.86 -5.06 -9.73
N LYS A 75 1.40 -4.70 -10.94
CA LYS A 75 1.39 -5.60 -12.12
C LYS A 75 0.90 -7.02 -11.79
N ASP A 76 -0.20 -7.08 -11.02
CA ASP A 76 -0.85 -8.34 -10.63
C ASP A 76 0.06 -9.30 -9.81
N GLN A 77 1.00 -8.71 -9.06
CA GLN A 77 1.86 -9.42 -8.13
C GLN A 77 1.97 -8.65 -6.81
N PHE A 78 2.35 -9.34 -5.74
CA PHE A 78 2.72 -8.69 -4.49
C PHE A 78 4.19 -8.30 -4.51
N ALA A 79 4.47 -7.06 -4.10
CA ALA A 79 5.82 -6.57 -3.83
C ALA A 79 5.96 -6.26 -2.34
N PRO A 80 6.97 -6.79 -1.64
CA PRO A 80 7.20 -6.49 -0.23
C PRO A 80 7.70 -5.07 -0.03
N ILE A 81 7.31 -4.45 1.07
CA ILE A 81 7.90 -3.20 1.56
C ILE A 81 9.27 -3.53 2.15
N ILE A 82 10.28 -2.75 1.81
CA ILE A 82 11.66 -2.93 2.28
C ILE A 82 12.17 -1.69 2.99
N GLY A 83 12.73 -1.90 4.18
CA GLY A 83 13.14 -0.83 5.08
C GLY A 83 11.96 -0.11 5.72
N ARG A 84 12.24 0.96 6.45
CA ARG A 84 11.23 1.73 7.18
C ARG A 84 10.43 2.63 6.26
N ILE A 85 9.13 2.76 6.52
CA ILE A 85 8.30 3.79 5.89
C ILE A 85 8.72 5.15 6.46
N CYS A 86 9.00 6.09 5.55
CA CYS A 86 9.38 7.47 5.86
C CYS A 86 8.13 8.36 5.97
N MET A 87 8.33 9.67 6.20
CA MET A 87 7.24 10.63 6.32
C MET A 87 6.37 10.67 5.06
N ASP A 88 7.00 10.74 3.89
CA ASP A 88 6.32 11.00 2.61
C ASP A 88 6.61 9.93 1.54
N GLN A 89 7.34 8.86 1.89
CA GLN A 89 7.69 7.80 0.93
C GLN A 89 8.09 6.50 1.62
N PHE A 90 8.01 5.42 0.85
CA PHE A 90 8.60 4.13 1.21
C PHE A 90 9.11 3.40 -0.03
N MET A 91 9.85 2.32 0.17
CA MET A 91 10.44 1.51 -0.90
C MET A 91 9.86 0.10 -0.90
N ILE A 92 9.77 -0.46 -2.10
CA ILE A 92 9.36 -1.84 -2.35
C ILE A 92 10.42 -2.57 -3.17
N ASP A 93 10.54 -3.86 -2.96
CA ASP A 93 11.36 -4.74 -3.79
C ASP A 93 10.53 -5.21 -4.99
N VAL A 94 11.00 -4.90 -6.19
CA VAL A 94 10.38 -5.30 -7.45
C VAL A 94 11.31 -6.15 -8.32
N THR A 95 12.34 -6.75 -7.71
CA THR A 95 13.37 -7.54 -8.42
C THR A 95 12.75 -8.62 -9.31
N ASN A 96 11.72 -9.30 -8.84
CA ASN A 96 11.06 -10.40 -9.55
C ASN A 96 9.83 -9.95 -10.37
N ILE A 97 9.59 -8.65 -10.50
CA ILE A 97 8.46 -8.11 -11.25
C ILE A 97 8.98 -7.44 -12.52
N PRO A 98 8.72 -7.99 -13.70
CA PRO A 98 9.29 -7.47 -14.93
C PRO A 98 8.72 -6.10 -15.32
N ASP A 99 9.54 -5.32 -16.03
CA ASP A 99 9.17 -4.08 -16.70
C ASP A 99 8.56 -3.00 -15.78
N VAL A 100 8.92 -2.99 -14.50
CA VAL A 100 8.48 -1.94 -13.57
C VAL A 100 9.16 -0.63 -13.92
N LYS A 101 8.37 0.44 -14.03
CA LYS A 101 8.83 1.77 -14.43
C LYS A 101 8.15 2.89 -13.64
N ILE A 102 8.74 4.07 -13.70
CA ILE A 102 8.16 5.29 -13.15
C ILE A 102 6.78 5.52 -13.81
N GLY A 103 5.79 5.87 -12.99
CA GLY A 103 4.40 6.07 -13.40
C GLY A 103 3.53 4.81 -13.29
N ASP A 104 4.10 3.62 -13.07
CA ASP A 104 3.28 2.41 -12.84
C ASP A 104 2.42 2.56 -11.57
N GLU A 105 1.16 2.14 -11.68
CA GLU A 105 0.20 2.18 -10.57
C GLU A 105 0.51 1.08 -9.55
N VAL A 106 0.47 1.45 -8.28
CA VAL A 106 0.63 0.56 -7.13
C VAL A 106 -0.59 0.68 -6.24
N ILE A 107 -1.16 -0.46 -5.80
CA ILE A 107 -2.26 -0.50 -4.84
C ILE A 107 -1.71 -0.82 -3.45
N LEU A 108 -1.91 0.11 -2.53
CA LEU A 108 -1.46 0.03 -1.15
C LEU A 108 -2.53 -0.56 -0.23
N LEU A 109 -3.78 -0.38 -0.59
CA LEU A 109 -4.96 -0.95 0.04
C LEU A 109 -6.04 -1.11 -1.02
N GLY A 110 -6.58 -2.30 -1.19
CA GLY A 110 -7.63 -2.57 -2.18
C GLY A 110 -7.47 -3.92 -2.88
N GLU A 111 -8.09 -4.01 -4.05
CA GLU A 111 -8.14 -5.22 -4.86
C GLU A 111 -7.74 -4.91 -6.31
N LYS A 112 -7.05 -5.85 -6.95
CA LYS A 112 -6.80 -5.83 -8.39
C LYS A 112 -6.79 -7.25 -8.92
N ASN A 113 -7.66 -7.52 -9.89
CA ASN A 113 -7.89 -8.87 -10.42
C ASN A 113 -8.19 -9.86 -9.28
N ASN A 114 -7.39 -10.89 -9.10
CA ASN A 114 -7.56 -11.89 -8.04
C ASN A 114 -6.74 -11.60 -6.78
N LEU A 115 -6.01 -10.49 -6.74
CA LEU A 115 -5.20 -10.09 -5.59
C LEU A 115 -5.96 -9.11 -4.71
N LYS A 116 -5.86 -9.34 -3.41
CA LYS A 116 -6.48 -8.52 -2.38
C LYS A 116 -5.48 -8.20 -1.29
N TYR A 117 -5.42 -6.94 -0.91
CA TYR A 117 -4.72 -6.44 0.26
C TYR A 117 -5.55 -5.33 0.88
N ASN A 118 -6.45 -5.71 1.75
CA ASN A 118 -7.49 -4.84 2.28
C ASN A 118 -7.19 -4.34 3.71
N ALA A 119 -8.16 -3.64 4.31
CA ALA A 119 -8.00 -3.11 5.65
C ALA A 119 -7.93 -4.21 6.73
N ASP A 120 -8.54 -5.38 6.51
CA ASP A 120 -8.43 -6.51 7.44
C ASP A 120 -7.00 -7.07 7.42
N ASP A 121 -6.41 -7.26 6.22
CA ASP A 121 -5.03 -7.72 6.06
C ASP A 121 -4.01 -6.77 6.71
N ILE A 122 -4.25 -5.47 6.60
CA ILE A 122 -3.41 -4.42 7.22
C ILE A 122 -3.61 -4.40 8.73
N ALA A 123 -4.85 -4.49 9.20
CA ALA A 123 -5.19 -4.51 10.62
C ALA A 123 -4.53 -5.69 11.35
N GLU A 124 -4.55 -6.88 10.75
CA GLU A 124 -3.86 -8.06 11.29
C GLU A 124 -2.37 -7.80 11.51
N LYS A 125 -1.68 -7.21 10.50
CA LYS A 125 -0.26 -6.88 10.59
C LYS A 125 0.07 -5.81 11.63
N LEU A 126 -0.84 -4.90 11.86
CA LEU A 126 -0.70 -3.83 12.85
C LEU A 126 -1.10 -4.26 14.26
N GLY A 127 -1.86 -5.35 14.40
CA GLY A 127 -2.47 -5.78 15.66
C GLY A 127 -3.64 -4.88 16.08
N THR A 128 -4.49 -4.51 15.12
CA THR A 128 -5.65 -3.62 15.33
C THR A 128 -6.87 -4.09 14.51
N ILE A 129 -7.85 -3.23 14.31
CA ILE A 129 -9.10 -3.50 13.57
C ILE A 129 -9.16 -2.68 12.27
N ASN A 130 -9.93 -3.18 11.30
CA ASN A 130 -10.08 -2.55 9.98
C ASN A 130 -10.59 -1.11 10.01
N TYR A 131 -11.41 -0.77 11.00
CA TYR A 131 -11.93 0.59 11.19
C TYR A 131 -10.82 1.58 11.50
N GLU A 132 -9.86 1.21 12.34
CA GLU A 132 -8.72 2.05 12.65
C GLU A 132 -7.87 2.29 11.40
N VAL A 133 -7.60 1.26 10.60
CA VAL A 133 -6.87 1.37 9.33
C VAL A 133 -7.48 2.40 8.39
N THR A 134 -8.81 2.39 8.25
CA THR A 134 -9.50 3.36 7.39
C THR A 134 -9.50 4.77 7.96
N CYS A 135 -9.56 4.91 9.29
CA CYS A 135 -9.51 6.21 9.98
C CYS A 135 -8.12 6.85 9.99
N MET A 136 -7.06 6.05 9.86
CA MET A 136 -5.68 6.56 9.83
C MET A 136 -5.36 7.38 8.58
N LEU A 137 -6.05 7.15 7.45
CA LEU A 137 -5.82 7.85 6.19
C LEU A 137 -6.15 9.33 6.31
N LYS A 138 -5.13 10.18 6.13
CA LYS A 138 -5.21 11.62 6.36
C LYS A 138 -5.91 12.37 5.24
N SER A 139 -6.36 13.58 5.56
CA SER A 139 -7.07 14.46 4.63
C SER A 139 -6.21 15.00 3.48
N ARG A 140 -4.87 15.00 3.63
CA ARG A 140 -3.94 15.42 2.56
C ARG A 140 -3.94 14.48 1.34
N LEU A 141 -4.46 13.26 1.48
CA LEU A 141 -4.66 12.36 0.35
C LEU A 141 -5.86 12.84 -0.51
N PRO A 142 -5.69 13.06 -1.82
CA PRO A 142 -6.80 13.32 -2.71
C PRO A 142 -7.82 12.18 -2.68
N ARG A 143 -9.09 12.52 -2.56
CA ARG A 143 -10.19 11.54 -2.58
C ARG A 143 -11.00 11.65 -3.85
N VAL A 144 -10.95 10.63 -4.67
CA VAL A 144 -11.71 10.53 -5.92
C VAL A 144 -12.92 9.64 -5.67
N TYR A 145 -14.11 10.20 -5.81
CA TYR A 145 -15.37 9.48 -5.65
C TYR A 145 -15.84 8.96 -7.01
N ILE A 146 -16.05 7.65 -7.10
CA ILE A 146 -16.42 6.98 -8.34
C ILE A 146 -17.78 6.29 -8.16
N LYS A 147 -18.70 6.53 -9.09
CA LYS A 147 -20.01 5.85 -9.17
C LYS A 147 -20.23 5.41 -10.61
N ASN A 148 -20.62 4.14 -10.81
CA ASN A 148 -20.85 3.57 -12.15
C ASN A 148 -19.68 3.79 -13.13
N LYS A 149 -18.43 3.64 -12.64
CA LYS A 149 -17.17 3.86 -13.38
C LYS A 149 -16.91 5.32 -13.79
N HIS A 150 -17.72 6.29 -13.37
CA HIS A 150 -17.52 7.71 -13.61
C HIS A 150 -17.06 8.43 -12.36
N ILE A 151 -16.11 9.34 -12.48
CA ILE A 151 -15.71 10.25 -11.40
C ILE A 151 -16.86 11.24 -11.18
N ILE A 152 -17.42 11.24 -9.98
CA ILE A 152 -18.52 12.14 -9.59
C ILE A 152 -18.07 13.30 -8.72
N ASN A 153 -16.93 13.17 -8.05
CA ASN A 153 -16.35 14.23 -7.23
C ASN A 153 -14.87 13.96 -6.98
N VAL A 154 -14.10 15.05 -6.79
CA VAL A 154 -12.70 14.99 -6.33
C VAL A 154 -12.56 15.96 -5.18
N LYS A 155 -12.11 15.49 -4.02
CA LYS A 155 -11.84 16.31 -2.85
C LYS A 155 -10.34 16.39 -2.62
N ASN A 156 -9.77 17.57 -2.84
CA ASN A 156 -8.41 17.93 -2.49
C ASN A 156 -8.43 18.87 -1.29
N HIS A 157 -7.50 18.68 -0.37
CA HIS A 157 -7.34 19.50 0.84
C HIS A 157 -5.99 20.27 0.82
N ILE A 158 -5.48 20.53 -0.39
CA ILE A 158 -4.29 21.37 -0.60
C ILE A 158 -4.75 22.80 -0.87
#